data_e63f3cb6fea4b0fff3f4d2c1c7b72155
#
_entry.id   e63f3cb6fea4b0fff3f4d2c1c7b72155
#
_cell.length_a   1.000
_cell.length_b   1.000
_cell.length_c   1.000
_cell.angle_alpha   90.00
_cell.angle_beta   90.00
_cell.angle_gamma   90.00
#
_symmetry.space_group_name_H-M   'P 1'
#
loop_
_entity.id
_entity.type
_entity.pdbx_description
1 polymer ?
#
loop_
_entity_poly.entity_id
_entity_poly.type
_entity_poly.pdbx_seq_one_letter_code
_entity_poly.pdbx_strand_id
1 'polypeptide(L)'
;YACATFRMHDRECKVVKPKMTAPGKPWIWRARFWWHEPQTDIALLERGFHVVYCDVSELMGNQQALYIWSDFYNMLTQGGLSQKSAMEGMSRGAMYVFCWAAANPDKVNAVYIDNALLDCRYLANRETSQMTQDFMEAYHIDKQEDIRYFKGSPMDKTEEIVKGKYPILVLCADEDEAVDPE
;
A
#
# COMPACT_ATOMS: atom_id res chain seq x y z
N TYR A 1 11.11 -16.29 12.16
CA TYR A 1 9.77 -16.38 11.59
C TYR A 1 9.83 -17.19 10.30
N ALA A 2 8.76 -17.94 9.99
CA ALA A 2 8.65 -18.66 8.72
C ALA A 2 8.08 -17.71 7.65
N CYS A 3 8.76 -17.61 6.51
CA CYS A 3 8.32 -16.82 5.37
C CYS A 3 8.04 -17.76 4.20
N ALA A 4 6.81 -17.76 3.70
CA ALA A 4 6.45 -18.38 2.44
C ALA A 4 6.56 -17.34 1.32
N THR A 5 7.31 -17.69 0.27
CA THR A 5 7.40 -16.88 -0.95
C THR A 5 6.83 -17.69 -2.12
N PHE A 6 5.96 -17.09 -2.90
CA PHE A 6 5.29 -17.72 -4.04
C PHE A 6 4.94 -16.67 -5.10
N ARG A 7 4.39 -17.10 -6.24
CA ARG A 7 3.94 -16.20 -7.30
C ARG A 7 2.43 -16.29 -7.51
N MET A 8 1.82 -15.15 -7.73
CA MET A 8 0.43 -15.00 -8.13
C MET A 8 0.32 -13.88 -9.17
N HIS A 9 -0.35 -14.11 -10.29
CA HIS A 9 -0.37 -13.18 -11.43
C HIS A 9 1.04 -12.74 -11.88
N ASP A 10 2.00 -13.68 -11.88
CA ASP A 10 3.42 -13.43 -12.13
C ASP A 10 4.10 -12.41 -11.18
N ARG A 11 3.47 -12.12 -10.06
CA ARG A 11 3.97 -11.24 -9.01
C ARG A 11 4.52 -12.02 -7.82
N GLU A 12 5.60 -11.54 -7.24
CA GLU A 12 6.11 -12.10 -6.00
C GLU A 12 5.16 -11.78 -4.85
N CYS A 13 4.78 -12.82 -4.11
CA CYS A 13 3.98 -12.71 -2.90
C CYS A 13 4.74 -13.33 -1.74
N LYS A 14 4.58 -12.72 -0.56
CA LYS A 14 5.19 -13.21 0.68
C LYS A 14 4.16 -13.22 1.81
N VAL A 15 4.26 -14.26 2.63
CA VAL A 15 3.48 -14.37 3.88
C VAL A 15 4.45 -14.80 4.99
N VAL A 16 4.65 -13.90 5.95
CA VAL A 16 5.45 -14.18 7.15
C VAL A 16 4.53 -14.58 8.28
N LYS A 17 4.75 -15.76 8.81
CA LYS A 17 3.97 -16.29 9.93
C LYS A 17 4.62 -15.94 11.26
N PRO A 18 3.86 -15.44 12.26
CA PRO A 18 4.34 -15.23 13.61
C PRO A 18 4.68 -16.59 14.28
N LYS A 19 5.51 -16.57 15.32
CA LYS A 19 5.81 -17.77 16.12
C LYS A 19 4.55 -18.32 16.81
N MET A 20 3.73 -17.40 17.32
CA MET A 20 2.40 -17.70 17.88
C MET A 20 1.38 -16.75 17.25
N THR A 21 0.40 -17.31 16.57
CA THR A 21 -0.67 -16.52 15.93
C THR A 21 -1.65 -16.02 16.99
N ALA A 22 -1.94 -14.75 17.00
CA ALA A 22 -2.96 -14.16 17.88
C ALA A 22 -4.37 -14.62 17.48
N PRO A 23 -5.34 -14.63 18.45
CA PRO A 23 -6.74 -14.94 18.15
C PRO A 23 -7.29 -14.05 17.02
N GLY A 24 -8.11 -14.64 16.14
CA GLY A 24 -8.65 -13.96 14.97
C GLY A 24 -7.67 -13.86 13.80
N LYS A 25 -6.45 -14.35 13.94
CA LYS A 25 -5.40 -14.39 12.90
C LYS A 25 -5.22 -13.02 12.22
N PRO A 26 -4.89 -11.96 12.98
CA PRO A 26 -4.68 -10.64 12.43
C PRO A 26 -3.48 -10.60 11.50
N TRP A 27 -3.49 -9.64 10.58
CA TRP A 27 -2.41 -9.45 9.63
C TRP A 27 -2.27 -8.01 9.22
N ILE A 28 -1.04 -7.65 8.80
CA ILE A 28 -0.72 -6.37 8.21
C ILE A 28 -0.21 -6.58 6.79
N TRP A 29 -0.64 -5.70 5.90
CA TRP A 29 -0.24 -5.68 4.50
C TRP A 29 0.77 -4.58 4.26
N ARG A 30 2.02 -4.99 4.03
CA ARG A 30 3.08 -4.08 3.63
C ARG A 30 2.98 -3.81 2.14
N ALA A 31 2.72 -2.55 1.78
CA ALA A 31 2.40 -2.17 0.40
C ALA A 31 3.62 -2.20 -0.54
N ARG A 32 4.79 -1.83 -0.06
CA ARG A 32 6.01 -1.70 -0.85
C ARG A 32 7.26 -1.76 0.03
N PHE A 33 8.43 -1.63 -0.57
CA PHE A 33 9.72 -1.55 0.13
C PHE A 33 9.96 -2.70 1.10
N TRP A 34 9.77 -3.94 0.63
CA TRP A 34 10.08 -5.12 1.41
C TRP A 34 11.51 -5.05 1.95
N TRP A 35 11.71 -5.31 3.21
CA TRP A 35 12.95 -5.21 3.98
C TRP A 35 13.42 -3.80 4.38
N HIS A 36 12.76 -2.73 3.96
CA HIS A 36 13.12 -1.39 4.39
C HIS A 36 12.41 -1.06 5.71
N GLU A 37 13.16 -0.66 6.73
CA GLU A 37 12.65 -0.27 8.06
C GLU A 37 11.58 -1.26 8.62
N PRO A 38 11.94 -2.55 8.87
CA PRO A 38 10.97 -3.59 9.21
C PRO A 38 10.59 -3.62 10.69
N GLN A 39 10.86 -2.57 11.48
CA GLN A 39 10.66 -2.55 12.93
C GLN A 39 9.18 -2.74 13.30
N THR A 40 8.27 -2.09 12.58
CA THR A 40 6.82 -2.24 12.76
C THR A 40 6.38 -3.66 12.44
N ASP A 41 6.84 -4.23 11.33
CA ASP A 41 6.56 -5.61 10.93
C ASP A 41 7.01 -6.60 12.00
N ILE A 42 8.25 -6.45 12.49
CA ILE A 42 8.82 -7.33 13.52
C ILE A 42 8.01 -7.24 14.81
N ALA A 43 7.68 -6.01 15.26
CA ALA A 43 6.89 -5.79 16.46
C ALA A 43 5.49 -6.39 16.36
N LEU A 44 4.87 -6.37 15.18
CA LEU A 44 3.57 -6.99 14.95
C LEU A 44 3.66 -8.51 14.86
N LEU A 45 4.70 -9.06 14.23
CA LEU A 45 4.97 -10.51 14.26
C LEU A 45 5.13 -11.03 15.70
N GLU A 46 5.79 -10.27 16.59
CA GLU A 46 5.92 -10.60 18.00
C GLU A 46 4.58 -10.59 18.75
N ARG A 47 3.62 -9.79 18.27
CA ARG A 47 2.24 -9.73 18.75
C ARG A 47 1.28 -10.72 18.10
N GLY A 48 1.81 -11.59 17.24
CA GLY A 48 1.03 -12.66 16.62
C GLY A 48 0.31 -12.27 15.32
N PHE A 49 0.64 -11.14 14.72
CA PHE A 49 0.19 -10.76 13.39
C PHE A 49 0.97 -11.49 12.31
N HIS A 50 0.32 -11.81 11.21
CA HIS A 50 1.02 -12.15 9.96
C HIS A 50 1.43 -10.86 9.25
N VAL A 51 2.58 -10.90 8.55
CA VAL A 51 3.00 -9.81 7.66
C VAL A 51 2.95 -10.33 6.24
N VAL A 52 2.28 -9.60 5.35
CA VAL A 52 2.10 -10.03 3.97
C VAL A 52 2.54 -8.95 2.98
N TYR A 53 2.93 -9.41 1.79
CA TYR A 53 3.37 -8.56 0.69
C TYR A 53 2.95 -9.16 -0.64
N CYS A 54 2.56 -8.32 -1.58
CA CYS A 54 2.34 -8.68 -2.97
C CYS A 54 2.87 -7.56 -3.86
N ASP A 55 3.83 -7.87 -4.72
CA ASP A 55 4.50 -6.89 -5.56
C ASP A 55 3.61 -6.41 -6.70
N VAL A 56 3.30 -5.11 -6.68
CA VAL A 56 2.61 -4.39 -7.75
C VAL A 56 3.29 -3.05 -8.02
N SER A 57 4.60 -3.01 -7.80
CA SER A 57 5.40 -1.78 -7.64
C SER A 57 5.30 -0.81 -8.79
N GLU A 58 5.35 -1.30 -10.04
CA GLU A 58 5.31 -0.45 -11.25
C GLU A 58 3.87 -0.05 -11.63
N LEU A 59 2.87 -0.69 -11.06
CA LEU A 59 1.47 -0.42 -11.40
C LEU A 59 0.89 0.81 -10.71
N MET A 60 1.64 1.44 -9.82
CA MET A 60 1.33 2.72 -9.19
C MET A 60 -0.10 2.85 -8.65
N GLY A 61 -0.67 1.77 -8.11
CA GLY A 61 -2.02 1.73 -7.55
C GLY A 61 -3.14 1.83 -8.59
N ASN A 62 -2.87 1.57 -9.86
CA ASN A 62 -3.87 1.56 -10.94
C ASN A 62 -4.87 0.39 -10.79
N GLN A 63 -5.84 0.31 -11.70
CA GLN A 63 -6.90 -0.71 -11.64
C GLN A 63 -6.36 -2.15 -11.67
N GLN A 64 -5.25 -2.38 -12.37
CA GLN A 64 -4.62 -3.70 -12.42
C GLN A 64 -3.99 -4.07 -11.06
N ALA A 65 -3.33 -3.12 -10.40
CA ALA A 65 -2.82 -3.32 -9.04
C ALA A 65 -3.94 -3.68 -8.07
N LEU A 66 -5.07 -2.96 -8.13
CA LEU A 66 -6.23 -3.22 -7.29
C LEU A 66 -6.84 -4.59 -7.53
N TYR A 67 -6.88 -5.05 -8.78
CA TYR A 67 -7.36 -6.38 -9.13
C TYR A 67 -6.46 -7.46 -8.53
N ILE A 68 -5.14 -7.39 -8.74
CA ILE A 68 -4.16 -8.35 -8.21
C ILE A 68 -4.24 -8.39 -6.68
N TRP A 69 -4.29 -7.25 -6.03
CA TRP A 69 -4.39 -7.16 -4.57
C TRP A 69 -5.71 -7.72 -4.04
N SER A 70 -6.81 -7.54 -4.76
CA SER A 70 -8.10 -8.11 -4.36
C SER A 70 -8.09 -9.64 -4.42
N ASP A 71 -7.44 -10.22 -5.43
CA ASP A 71 -7.24 -11.68 -5.51
C ASP A 71 -6.33 -12.20 -4.38
N PHE A 72 -5.25 -11.46 -4.10
CA PHE A 72 -4.36 -11.79 -2.98
C PHE A 72 -5.08 -11.74 -1.64
N TYR A 73 -5.88 -10.69 -1.38
CA TYR A 73 -6.73 -10.59 -0.22
C TYR A 73 -7.70 -11.78 -0.11
N ASN A 74 -8.37 -12.14 -1.19
CA ASN A 74 -9.31 -13.25 -1.22
C ASN A 74 -8.62 -14.58 -0.87
N MET A 75 -7.43 -14.83 -1.43
CA MET A 75 -6.63 -16.02 -1.13
C MET A 75 -6.27 -16.07 0.37
N LEU A 76 -5.82 -14.97 0.96
CA LEU A 76 -5.41 -14.89 2.36
C LEU A 76 -6.60 -15.12 3.31
N THR A 77 -7.73 -14.49 3.04
CA THR A 77 -8.93 -14.61 3.89
C THR A 77 -9.61 -15.97 3.75
N GLN A 78 -9.62 -16.57 2.55
CA GLN A 78 -10.03 -17.98 2.35
C GLN A 78 -9.07 -18.94 3.06
N GLY A 79 -7.78 -18.59 3.15
CA GLY A 79 -6.77 -19.30 3.96
C GLY A 79 -6.97 -19.13 5.47
N GLY A 80 -7.95 -18.33 5.88
CA GLY A 80 -8.40 -18.18 7.26
C GLY A 80 -7.77 -17.02 8.02
N LEU A 81 -7.08 -16.07 7.36
CA LEU A 81 -6.70 -14.80 7.98
C LEU A 81 -7.94 -13.94 8.24
N SER A 82 -7.81 -12.93 9.12
CA SER A 82 -8.88 -11.99 9.42
C SER A 82 -9.47 -11.37 8.15
N GLN A 83 -10.80 -11.13 8.14
CA GLN A 83 -11.50 -10.44 7.05
C GLN A 83 -11.14 -8.96 6.95
N LYS A 84 -10.48 -8.40 7.95
CA LYS A 84 -9.97 -7.03 7.90
C LYS A 84 -8.46 -7.03 8.12
N SER A 85 -7.75 -6.31 7.24
CA SER A 85 -6.30 -6.12 7.33
C SER A 85 -5.94 -4.80 7.98
N ALA A 86 -4.85 -4.76 8.74
CA ALA A 86 -4.08 -3.53 8.84
C ALA A 86 -3.26 -3.35 7.56
N MET A 87 -2.97 -2.10 7.19
CA MET A 87 -2.16 -1.79 6.01
C MET A 87 -1.09 -0.78 6.37
N GLU A 88 0.10 -0.95 5.79
CA GLU A 88 1.16 0.04 5.94
C GLU A 88 1.72 0.46 4.58
N GLY A 89 2.01 1.75 4.46
CA GLY A 89 2.57 2.33 3.26
C GLY A 89 3.58 3.43 3.59
N MET A 90 4.81 3.26 3.09
CA MET A 90 5.85 4.27 3.14
C MET A 90 5.96 4.94 1.79
N SER A 91 6.14 6.28 1.74
CA SER A 91 6.33 7.04 0.52
C SER A 91 5.23 6.73 -0.51
N ARG A 92 5.58 6.35 -1.74
CA ARG A 92 4.62 5.90 -2.76
C ARG A 92 3.84 4.62 -2.38
N GLY A 93 4.26 3.87 -1.36
CA GLY A 93 3.50 2.76 -0.81
C GLY A 93 2.13 3.17 -0.28
N ALA A 94 2.01 4.39 0.26
CA ALA A 94 0.74 4.96 0.72
C ALA A 94 -0.31 5.08 -0.40
N MET A 95 0.13 5.37 -1.62
CA MET A 95 -0.75 5.45 -2.78
C MET A 95 -1.47 4.13 -3.05
N TYR A 96 -0.75 2.99 -2.98
CA TYR A 96 -1.35 1.66 -3.17
C TYR A 96 -2.34 1.33 -2.05
N VAL A 97 -1.95 1.63 -0.79
CA VAL A 97 -2.79 1.43 0.39
C VAL A 97 -4.11 2.16 0.23
N PHE A 98 -4.09 3.46 -0.02
CA PHE A 98 -5.30 4.26 -0.09
C PHE A 98 -6.13 4.02 -1.34
N CYS A 99 -5.51 3.73 -2.50
CA CYS A 99 -6.27 3.34 -3.68
C CYS A 99 -7.06 2.05 -3.45
N TRP A 100 -6.46 1.04 -2.80
CA TRP A 100 -7.16 -0.19 -2.49
C TRP A 100 -8.18 -0.01 -1.35
N ALA A 101 -7.83 0.72 -0.30
CA ALA A 101 -8.71 0.98 0.84
C ALA A 101 -9.96 1.78 0.44
N ALA A 102 -9.83 2.75 -0.47
CA ALA A 102 -10.97 3.49 -1.02
C ALA A 102 -11.95 2.58 -1.76
N ALA A 103 -11.43 1.59 -2.50
CA ALA A 103 -12.25 0.60 -3.21
C ALA A 103 -12.83 -0.49 -2.29
N ASN A 104 -12.23 -0.71 -1.09
CA ASN A 104 -12.58 -1.78 -0.16
C ASN A 104 -12.62 -1.29 1.31
N PRO A 105 -13.39 -0.25 1.63
CA PRO A 105 -13.31 0.40 2.96
C PRO A 105 -13.74 -0.52 4.12
N ASP A 106 -14.57 -1.52 3.85
CA ASP A 106 -15.05 -2.51 4.80
C ASP A 106 -14.02 -3.62 5.13
N LYS A 107 -12.97 -3.75 4.32
CA LYS A 107 -11.92 -4.76 4.46
C LYS A 107 -10.68 -4.27 5.22
N VAL A 108 -10.66 -3.02 5.61
CA VAL A 108 -9.54 -2.38 6.32
C VAL A 108 -9.85 -2.23 7.80
N ASN A 109 -8.88 -2.53 8.65
CA ASN A 109 -8.97 -2.40 10.11
C ASN A 109 -8.21 -1.18 10.65
N ALA A 110 -7.06 -0.88 10.07
CA ALA A 110 -6.22 0.27 10.41
C ALA A 110 -5.24 0.57 9.26
N VAL A 111 -4.79 1.80 9.17
CA VAL A 111 -3.76 2.24 8.21
C VAL A 111 -2.63 2.95 8.94
N TYR A 112 -1.39 2.58 8.62
CA TYR A 112 -0.17 3.28 9.03
C TYR A 112 0.56 3.78 7.78
N ILE A 113 0.89 5.06 7.78
CA ILE A 113 1.50 5.74 6.64
C ILE A 113 2.72 6.53 7.11
N ASP A 114 3.79 6.46 6.34
CA ASP A 114 5.06 7.12 6.61
C ASP A 114 5.51 7.90 5.38
N ASN A 115 5.68 9.22 5.52
CA ASN A 115 6.13 10.14 4.47
C ASN A 115 5.44 9.90 3.12
N ALA A 116 4.12 10.04 3.09
CA ALA A 116 3.24 9.52 2.07
C ALA A 116 3.17 10.39 0.80
N LEU A 117 3.29 9.77 -0.37
CA LEU A 117 2.86 10.39 -1.63
C LEU A 117 1.33 10.22 -1.77
N LEU A 118 0.56 11.27 -1.49
CA LEU A 118 -0.90 11.27 -1.54
C LEU A 118 -1.47 12.04 -2.72
N ASP A 119 -0.73 13.01 -3.27
CA ASP A 119 -1.10 13.75 -4.47
C ASP A 119 -0.08 13.51 -5.59
N CYS A 120 -0.47 12.71 -6.59
CA CYS A 120 0.40 12.36 -7.70
C CYS A 120 0.67 13.54 -8.65
N ARG A 121 -0.14 14.62 -8.59
CA ARG A 121 0.06 15.85 -9.40
C ARG A 121 1.39 16.53 -9.11
N TYR A 122 1.95 16.29 -7.93
CA TYR A 122 3.29 16.67 -7.55
C TYR A 122 4.37 16.24 -8.56
N LEU A 123 4.19 15.08 -9.22
CA LEU A 123 5.13 14.57 -10.22
C LEU A 123 5.18 15.41 -11.51
N ALA A 124 4.16 16.22 -11.78
CA ALA A 124 4.08 17.03 -13.00
C ALA A 124 5.22 18.06 -13.13
N ASN A 125 5.71 18.58 -12.00
CA ASN A 125 6.66 19.68 -11.94
C ASN A 125 8.04 19.28 -11.42
N ARG A 126 8.27 17.99 -11.13
CA ARG A 126 9.56 17.51 -10.63
C ARG A 126 10.49 17.11 -11.77
N GLU A 127 11.77 16.98 -11.44
CA GLU A 127 12.73 16.36 -12.33
C GLU A 127 12.26 14.93 -12.68
N THR A 128 12.34 14.56 -13.96
CA THR A 128 11.88 13.26 -14.43
C THR A 128 12.70 12.15 -13.77
N SER A 129 12.02 11.29 -13.04
CA SER A 129 12.57 10.15 -12.32
C SER A 129 11.99 8.84 -12.86
N GLN A 130 12.57 7.70 -12.44
CA GLN A 130 11.99 6.40 -12.73
C GLN A 130 10.55 6.30 -12.20
N MET A 131 10.29 6.86 -11.01
CA MET A 131 8.93 6.89 -10.44
C MET A 131 7.95 7.65 -11.34
N THR A 132 8.37 8.77 -11.92
CA THR A 132 7.54 9.54 -12.85
C THR A 132 7.25 8.75 -14.12
N GLN A 133 8.26 8.05 -14.65
CA GLN A 133 8.11 7.19 -15.84
C GLN A 133 7.15 6.03 -15.55
N ASP A 134 7.35 5.30 -14.44
CA ASP A 134 6.45 4.22 -14.00
C ASP A 134 5.01 4.71 -13.87
N PHE A 135 4.82 5.92 -13.32
CA PHE A 135 3.51 6.52 -13.15
C PHE A 135 2.85 6.83 -14.51
N MET A 136 3.59 7.46 -15.41
CA MET A 136 3.10 7.78 -16.76
C MET A 136 2.72 6.51 -17.52
N GLU A 137 3.54 5.46 -17.45
CA GLU A 137 3.26 4.17 -18.07
C GLU A 137 2.01 3.51 -17.47
N ALA A 138 1.93 3.46 -16.13
CA ALA A 138 0.82 2.82 -15.42
C ALA A 138 -0.55 3.45 -15.70
N TYR A 139 -0.57 4.74 -16.03
CA TYR A 139 -1.80 5.51 -16.28
C TYR A 139 -1.93 5.99 -17.73
N HIS A 140 -1.05 5.53 -18.65
CA HIS A 140 -1.05 5.89 -20.08
C HIS A 140 -1.04 7.41 -20.32
N ILE A 141 -0.17 8.12 -19.59
CA ILE A 141 0.02 9.56 -19.73
C ILE A 141 1.22 9.82 -20.63
N ASP A 142 1.00 10.49 -21.76
CA ASP A 142 2.05 10.69 -22.79
C ASP A 142 3.05 11.80 -22.39
N LYS A 143 2.62 12.80 -21.66
CA LYS A 143 3.45 13.95 -21.27
C LYS A 143 3.42 14.16 -19.75
N GLN A 144 4.58 14.34 -19.16
CA GLN A 144 4.69 14.56 -17.72
C GLN A 144 3.87 15.76 -17.23
N GLU A 145 3.81 16.83 -18.00
CA GLU A 145 3.02 18.03 -17.67
C GLU A 145 1.52 17.74 -17.51
N ASP A 146 0.99 16.70 -18.16
CA ASP A 146 -0.41 16.32 -18.10
C ASP A 146 -0.78 15.61 -16.79
N ILE A 147 0.21 15.17 -16.00
CA ILE A 147 -0.02 14.62 -14.64
C ILE A 147 -0.74 15.63 -13.75
N ARG A 148 -0.58 16.92 -13.97
CA ARG A 148 -1.32 17.99 -13.25
C ARG A 148 -2.84 17.86 -13.31
N TYR A 149 -3.38 17.17 -14.32
CA TYR A 149 -4.81 16.93 -14.50
C TYR A 149 -5.29 15.57 -13.98
N PHE A 150 -4.36 14.78 -13.45
CA PHE A 150 -4.70 13.45 -12.93
C PHE A 150 -5.69 13.52 -11.77
N LYS A 151 -6.73 12.65 -11.83
CA LYS A 151 -7.81 12.55 -10.84
C LYS A 151 -7.98 11.13 -10.32
N GLY A 152 -6.89 10.54 -9.88
CA GLY A 152 -6.88 9.19 -9.32
C GLY A 152 -6.00 9.08 -8.07
N SER A 153 -5.48 10.22 -7.60
CA SER A 153 -4.67 10.30 -6.38
C SER A 153 -5.46 9.88 -5.14
N PRO A 154 -4.82 9.38 -4.08
CA PRO A 154 -5.47 9.19 -2.79
C PRO A 154 -6.27 10.40 -2.30
N MET A 155 -5.75 11.60 -2.50
CA MET A 155 -6.45 12.85 -2.13
C MET A 155 -7.80 13.02 -2.84
N ASP A 156 -7.94 12.53 -4.06
CA ASP A 156 -9.19 12.57 -4.82
C ASP A 156 -10.23 11.55 -4.32
N LYS A 157 -9.85 10.62 -3.43
CA LYS A 157 -10.66 9.50 -2.90
C LYS A 157 -10.96 9.65 -1.40
N THR A 158 -10.81 10.85 -0.86
CA THR A 158 -10.96 11.10 0.59
C THR A 158 -12.34 10.66 1.11
N GLU A 159 -13.40 10.90 0.34
CA GLU A 159 -14.76 10.52 0.75
C GLU A 159 -14.92 8.99 0.89
N GLU A 160 -14.34 8.22 -0.02
CA GLU A 160 -14.36 6.76 0.01
C GLU A 160 -13.52 6.22 1.16
N ILE A 161 -12.33 6.80 1.41
CA ILE A 161 -11.45 6.42 2.50
C ILE A 161 -12.14 6.62 3.86
N VAL A 162 -12.79 7.77 4.06
CA VAL A 162 -13.49 8.11 5.31
C VAL A 162 -14.67 7.17 5.60
N LYS A 163 -15.32 6.62 4.56
CA LYS A 163 -16.40 5.63 4.74
C LYS A 163 -15.97 4.39 5.51
N GLY A 164 -14.69 4.02 5.46
CA GLY A 164 -14.12 2.87 6.17
C GLY A 164 -14.10 3.03 7.68
N LYS A 165 -14.04 4.26 8.20
CA LYS A 165 -14.01 4.59 9.64
C LYS A 165 -12.91 3.87 10.44
N TYR A 166 -11.88 3.41 9.76
CA TYR A 166 -10.70 2.81 10.40
C TYR A 166 -9.75 3.90 10.88
N PRO A 167 -8.98 3.67 11.97
CA PRO A 167 -7.96 4.61 12.40
C PRO A 167 -6.84 4.70 11.37
N ILE A 168 -6.33 5.91 11.17
CA ILE A 168 -5.19 6.22 10.30
C ILE A 168 -4.13 6.89 11.15
N LEU A 169 -2.93 6.31 11.20
CA LEU A 169 -1.73 6.92 11.76
C LEU A 169 -0.86 7.40 10.61
N VAL A 170 -0.53 8.68 10.60
CA VAL A 170 0.35 9.30 9.61
C VAL A 170 1.58 9.83 10.31
N LEU A 171 2.77 9.45 9.84
CA LEU A 171 4.03 10.08 10.18
C LEU A 171 4.48 10.95 9.01
N CYS A 172 4.89 12.17 9.31
CA CYS A 172 5.48 13.11 8.34
C CYS A 172 6.77 13.62 8.96
N ALA A 173 7.85 13.62 8.19
CA ALA A 173 9.08 14.29 8.57
C ALA A 173 9.03 15.74 8.06
N ASP A 174 9.35 16.70 8.94
CA ASP A 174 9.31 18.12 8.60
C ASP A 174 10.34 18.53 7.52
N GLU A 175 11.40 17.72 7.39
CA GLU A 175 12.51 17.94 6.44
C GLU A 175 12.59 16.81 5.40
N ASP A 176 11.44 16.30 4.92
CA ASP A 176 11.44 15.27 3.87
C ASP A 176 11.77 15.92 2.51
N GLU A 177 12.97 15.61 1.98
CA GLU A 177 13.41 16.09 0.66
C GLU A 177 12.73 15.36 -0.51
N ALA A 178 12.13 14.21 -0.27
CA ALA A 178 11.55 13.35 -1.30
C ALA A 178 10.06 13.61 -1.51
N VAL A 179 9.32 13.81 -0.43
CA VAL A 179 7.87 14.11 -0.45
C VAL A 179 7.66 15.36 0.40
N ASP A 180 7.20 16.45 -0.23
CA ASP A 180 6.90 17.70 0.46
C ASP A 180 5.77 17.46 1.49
N PRO A 181 5.97 17.81 2.77
CA PRO A 181 4.97 17.63 3.81
C PRO A 181 3.81 18.64 3.74
N GLU A 182 3.90 19.73 2.92
CA GLU A 182 2.87 20.75 2.76
C GLU A 182 1.74 20.39 1.80
#